data_38455744cdffe47e09975b9656078052
#
_entry.id   38455744cdffe47e09975b9656078052
#
_cell.length_a   1.000
_cell.length_b   1.000
_cell.length_c   1.000
_cell.angle_alpha   90.00
_cell.angle_beta   90.00
_cell.angle_gamma   90.00
#
_symmetry.space_group_name_H-M   'P 1'
#
loop_
_entity.id
_entity.type
_entity.pdbx_description
1 polymer ?
#
loop_
_entity_poly.entity_id
_entity_poly.type
_entity_poly.pdbx_seq_one_letter_code
_entity_poly.pdbx_strand_id
1 'polypeptide(L)'
;MRRRCGVGLVLVLMLVTLVASAGWTDEPKPARDFIMQQKLGSAQKVLEGIAVKDFNLIEKHADELMILSKKAEWLILKTPDYTRHSDDFRRNAETLSKMAKDKNIDGAALAYVQLTMNCVNCHKYVSEVRVARLDD
;
A
#
# COMPACT_ATOMS: atom_id res chain seq x y z
N MET A 1 17.22 61.43 3.15
CA MET A 1 16.17 60.49 3.50
C MET A 1 16.19 59.19 2.64
N ARG A 2 17.36 58.63 2.27
CA ARG A 2 17.48 57.51 1.34
C ARG A 2 18.10 56.21 1.91
N ARG A 3 18.43 56.16 3.21
CA ARG A 3 19.12 55.01 3.84
C ARG A 3 18.25 54.06 4.67
N ARG A 4 16.97 54.38 4.86
CA ARG A 4 16.07 53.52 5.72
C ARG A 4 15.32 52.44 4.98
N CYS A 5 15.19 52.53 3.65
CA CYS A 5 14.52 51.48 2.84
C CYS A 5 15.34 50.21 2.62
N GLY A 6 16.67 50.30 2.62
CA GLY A 6 17.54 49.14 2.34
C GLY A 6 17.61 48.14 3.49
N VAL A 7 17.55 48.60 4.73
CA VAL A 7 17.66 47.71 5.91
C VAL A 7 16.38 46.88 6.11
N GLY A 8 15.21 47.48 5.84
CA GLY A 8 13.93 46.75 5.92
C GLY A 8 13.80 45.66 4.90
N LEU A 9 14.26 45.88 3.67
CA LEU A 9 14.19 44.89 2.60
C LEU A 9 15.13 43.70 2.85
N VAL A 10 16.32 43.93 3.39
CA VAL A 10 17.28 42.87 3.74
C VAL A 10 16.78 42.03 4.91
N LEU A 11 16.14 42.65 5.93
CA LEU A 11 15.55 41.90 7.05
C LEU A 11 14.36 41.02 6.62
N VAL A 12 13.50 41.50 5.73
CA VAL A 12 12.38 40.71 5.20
C VAL A 12 12.89 39.55 4.34
N LEU A 13 13.92 39.72 3.51
CA LEU A 13 14.55 38.68 2.75
C LEU A 13 15.25 37.63 3.65
N MET A 14 15.87 38.02 4.75
CA MET A 14 16.46 37.07 5.71
C MET A 14 15.39 36.28 6.49
N LEU A 15 14.24 36.84 6.79
CA LEU A 15 13.15 36.12 7.45
C LEU A 15 12.49 35.07 6.53
N VAL A 16 12.39 35.35 5.26
CA VAL A 16 11.81 34.40 4.27
C VAL A 16 12.72 33.18 4.04
N THR A 17 14.04 33.33 4.17
CA THR A 17 14.98 32.20 4.02
C THR A 17 15.04 31.26 5.23
N LEU A 18 14.61 31.72 6.42
CA LEU A 18 14.61 30.88 7.63
C LEU A 18 13.42 29.89 7.69
N VAL A 19 12.35 30.11 6.91
CA VAL A 19 11.16 29.26 6.93
C VAL A 19 11.26 28.08 5.94
N ALA A 20 12.24 28.09 5.04
CA ALA A 20 12.40 27.08 3.98
C ALA A 20 13.12 25.79 4.41
N SER A 21 13.53 25.66 5.67
CA SER A 21 14.26 24.49 6.17
C SER A 21 13.48 23.64 7.19
N ALA A 22 12.15 23.70 7.18
CA ALA A 22 11.35 22.64 7.78
C ALA A 22 11.52 21.38 6.88
N GLY A 23 12.64 20.71 7.02
CA GLY A 23 12.90 19.42 6.41
C GLY A 23 11.77 18.48 6.82
N TRP A 24 11.07 17.96 5.85
CA TRP A 24 10.20 16.82 6.04
C TRP A 24 11.10 15.68 6.52
N THR A 25 11.17 15.47 7.81
CA THR A 25 11.78 14.26 8.35
C THR A 25 10.87 13.12 7.97
N ASP A 26 11.24 12.39 6.94
CA ASP A 26 10.63 11.11 6.59
C ASP A 26 10.96 10.16 7.74
N GLU A 27 10.09 10.10 8.77
CA GLU A 27 10.23 9.11 9.83
C GLU A 27 10.21 7.71 9.20
N PRO A 28 11.13 6.82 9.61
CA PRO A 28 11.17 5.47 9.05
C PRO A 28 9.83 4.80 9.31
N LYS A 29 9.07 4.56 8.23
CA LYS A 29 7.78 3.87 8.30
C LYS A 29 7.98 2.49 8.92
N PRO A 30 7.11 2.07 9.84
CA PRO A 30 7.23 0.74 10.43
C PRO A 30 7.21 -0.35 9.34
N ALA A 31 7.96 -1.44 9.55
CA ALA A 31 8.15 -2.51 8.57
C ALA A 31 6.82 -3.03 7.97
N ARG A 32 5.75 -3.00 8.77
CA ARG A 32 4.38 -3.32 8.34
C ARG A 32 3.88 -2.39 7.24
N ASP A 33 4.08 -1.08 7.39
CA ASP A 33 3.60 -0.08 6.41
C ASP A 33 4.37 -0.22 5.10
N PHE A 34 5.64 -0.59 5.18
CA PHE A 34 6.45 -0.90 4.00
C PHE A 34 5.90 -2.12 3.24
N ILE A 35 5.55 -3.22 3.93
CA ILE A 35 4.95 -4.40 3.30
C ILE A 35 3.59 -4.06 2.68
N MET A 36 2.76 -3.26 3.35
CA MET A 36 1.46 -2.85 2.81
C MET A 36 1.61 -1.95 1.57
N GLN A 37 2.60 -1.07 1.53
CA GLN A 37 2.90 -0.28 0.33
C GLN A 37 3.38 -1.16 -0.84
N GLN A 38 4.21 -2.16 -0.58
CA GLN A 38 4.62 -3.12 -1.62
C GLN A 38 3.41 -3.90 -2.16
N LYS A 39 2.50 -4.37 -1.28
CA LYS A 39 1.25 -5.03 -1.69
C LYS A 39 0.40 -4.12 -2.57
N LEU A 40 0.23 -2.87 -2.17
CA LEU A 40 -0.52 -1.88 -2.96
C LEU A 40 0.13 -1.67 -4.33
N GLY A 41 1.45 -1.50 -4.38
CA GLY A 41 2.20 -1.34 -5.64
C GLY A 41 2.03 -2.54 -6.57
N SER A 42 2.13 -3.77 -6.05
CA SER A 42 1.92 -4.98 -6.84
C SER A 42 0.47 -5.11 -7.32
N ALA A 43 -0.53 -4.76 -6.49
CA ALA A 43 -1.93 -4.74 -6.91
C ALA A 43 -2.20 -3.71 -8.02
N GLN A 44 -1.58 -2.54 -7.97
CA GLN A 44 -1.67 -1.54 -9.04
C GLN A 44 -1.06 -2.05 -10.35
N LYS A 45 0.05 -2.77 -10.29
CA LYS A 45 0.67 -3.40 -11.47
C LYS A 45 -0.18 -4.53 -12.06
N VAL A 46 -0.88 -5.28 -11.23
CA VAL A 46 -1.89 -6.25 -11.71
C VAL A 46 -3.00 -5.53 -12.47
N LEU A 47 -3.54 -4.44 -11.93
CA LEU A 47 -4.58 -3.65 -12.61
C LEU A 47 -4.09 -3.10 -13.95
N GLU A 48 -2.86 -2.57 -13.99
CA GLU A 48 -2.20 -2.13 -15.22
C GLU A 48 -2.14 -3.28 -16.25
N GLY A 49 -1.65 -4.45 -15.83
CA GLY A 49 -1.57 -5.65 -16.68
C GLY A 49 -2.94 -6.08 -17.22
N ILE A 50 -3.99 -6.04 -16.41
CA ILE A 50 -5.36 -6.33 -16.84
C ILE A 50 -5.81 -5.33 -17.91
N ALA A 51 -5.59 -4.04 -17.68
CA ALA A 51 -6.03 -2.98 -18.58
C ALA A 51 -5.38 -3.07 -19.98
N VAL A 52 -4.10 -3.47 -20.02
CA VAL A 52 -3.34 -3.59 -21.28
C VAL A 52 -3.21 -5.03 -21.80
N LYS A 53 -3.83 -6.01 -21.13
CA LYS A 53 -3.76 -7.46 -21.44
C LYS A 53 -2.33 -8.03 -21.40
N ASP A 54 -1.49 -7.52 -20.50
CA ASP A 54 -0.15 -8.07 -20.25
C ASP A 54 -0.23 -9.20 -19.20
N PHE A 55 -0.34 -10.43 -19.65
CA PHE A 55 -0.45 -11.59 -18.77
C PHE A 55 0.81 -11.85 -17.95
N ASN A 56 1.99 -11.52 -18.47
CA ASN A 56 3.25 -11.69 -17.75
C ASN A 56 3.32 -10.71 -16.56
N LEU A 57 2.86 -9.47 -16.76
CA LEU A 57 2.79 -8.47 -15.71
C LEU A 57 1.80 -8.89 -14.61
N ILE A 58 0.62 -9.43 -15.00
CA ILE A 58 -0.39 -9.93 -14.06
C ILE A 58 0.19 -11.08 -13.24
N GLU A 59 0.74 -12.12 -13.88
CA GLU A 59 1.33 -13.28 -13.22
C GLU A 59 2.40 -12.89 -12.23
N LYS A 60 3.40 -12.12 -12.67
CA LYS A 60 4.52 -11.67 -11.85
C LYS A 60 4.06 -11.00 -10.56
N HIS A 61 3.15 -10.03 -10.67
CA HIS A 61 2.72 -9.26 -9.51
C HIS A 61 1.68 -9.98 -8.64
N ALA A 62 0.92 -10.92 -9.19
CA ALA A 62 0.09 -11.84 -8.41
C ALA A 62 0.95 -12.77 -7.54
N ASP A 63 2.02 -13.33 -8.07
CA ASP A 63 2.99 -14.16 -7.34
C ASP A 63 3.70 -13.35 -6.23
N GLU A 64 4.06 -12.10 -6.52
CA GLU A 64 4.64 -11.18 -5.53
C GLU A 64 3.66 -10.90 -4.38
N LEU A 65 2.37 -10.70 -4.65
CA LEU A 65 1.33 -10.54 -3.64
C LEU A 65 1.23 -11.76 -2.71
N MET A 66 1.34 -12.98 -3.25
CA MET A 66 1.39 -14.20 -2.43
C MET A 66 2.60 -14.23 -1.50
N ILE A 67 3.78 -13.87 -2.00
CA ILE A 67 5.01 -13.81 -1.20
C ILE A 67 4.89 -12.77 -0.08
N LEU A 68 4.41 -11.57 -0.41
CA LEU A 68 4.24 -10.48 0.55
C LEU A 68 3.21 -10.81 1.62
N SER A 69 2.15 -11.58 1.29
CA SER A 69 1.12 -11.98 2.25
C SER A 69 1.66 -12.92 3.33
N LYS A 70 2.62 -13.78 2.99
CA LYS A 70 3.28 -14.67 3.95
C LYS A 70 4.12 -13.88 4.95
N LYS A 71 4.80 -12.82 4.51
CA LYS A 71 5.57 -11.94 5.41
C LYS A 71 4.67 -11.15 6.36
N ALA A 72 3.50 -10.70 5.90
CA ALA A 72 2.56 -9.92 6.70
C ALA A 72 1.95 -10.70 7.87
N GLU A 73 1.75 -12.02 7.73
CA GLU A 73 1.20 -12.87 8.80
C GLU A 73 2.01 -12.86 10.09
N TRP A 74 3.34 -12.74 9.98
CA TRP A 74 4.21 -12.74 11.14
C TRP A 74 4.16 -11.45 11.96
N LEU A 75 3.65 -10.37 11.38
CA LEU A 75 3.87 -9.02 11.91
C LEU A 75 2.67 -8.42 12.63
N ILE A 76 1.45 -9.00 12.53
CA ILE A 76 0.27 -8.25 12.99
C ILE A 76 -0.57 -8.99 14.05
N LEU A 77 -1.31 -10.00 13.69
CA LEU A 77 -2.25 -10.68 14.60
C LEU A 77 -2.13 -12.20 14.50
N LYS A 78 -2.25 -12.88 15.68
CA LYS A 78 -2.29 -14.35 15.76
C LYS A 78 -3.72 -14.81 16.07
N THR A 79 -4.70 -14.28 15.33
CA THR A 79 -6.11 -14.66 15.51
C THR A 79 -6.58 -15.56 14.37
N PRO A 80 -7.55 -16.48 14.59
CA PRO A 80 -8.10 -17.34 13.54
C PRO A 80 -8.68 -16.53 12.37
N ASP A 81 -9.36 -15.42 12.66
CA ASP A 81 -9.93 -14.56 11.62
C ASP A 81 -8.87 -13.87 10.77
N TYR A 82 -7.77 -13.41 11.38
CA TYR A 82 -6.66 -12.85 10.61
C TYR A 82 -6.02 -13.89 9.69
N THR A 83 -5.85 -15.12 10.18
CA THR A 83 -5.33 -16.23 9.37
C THR A 83 -6.26 -16.52 8.19
N ARG A 84 -7.57 -16.58 8.44
CA ARG A 84 -8.58 -16.79 7.37
C ARG A 84 -8.51 -15.69 6.31
N HIS A 85 -8.46 -14.41 6.70
CA HIS A 85 -8.31 -13.30 5.74
C HIS A 85 -7.03 -13.40 4.91
N SER A 86 -5.93 -13.83 5.54
CA SER A 86 -4.65 -14.03 4.85
C SER A 86 -4.71 -15.21 3.86
N ASP A 87 -5.39 -16.28 4.23
CA ASP A 87 -5.59 -17.46 3.35
C ASP A 87 -6.48 -17.11 2.16
N ASP A 88 -7.59 -16.38 2.37
CA ASP A 88 -8.47 -15.91 1.32
C ASP A 88 -7.72 -15.02 0.31
N PHE A 89 -6.91 -14.12 0.83
CA PHE A 89 -6.07 -13.25 -0.01
C PHE A 89 -5.11 -14.07 -0.89
N ARG A 90 -4.41 -15.05 -0.30
CA ARG A 90 -3.49 -15.90 -1.05
C ARG A 90 -4.19 -16.72 -2.12
N ARG A 91 -5.36 -17.33 -1.81
CA ARG A 91 -6.15 -18.07 -2.80
C ARG A 91 -6.58 -17.20 -3.97
N ASN A 92 -6.98 -15.96 -3.72
CA ASN A 92 -7.37 -15.04 -4.80
C ASN A 92 -6.17 -14.59 -5.62
N ALA A 93 -5.01 -14.36 -5.00
CA ALA A 93 -3.78 -14.05 -5.72
C ALA A 93 -3.31 -15.24 -6.58
N GLU A 94 -3.43 -16.48 -6.07
CA GLU A 94 -3.14 -17.70 -6.81
C GLU A 94 -4.09 -17.88 -8.00
N THR A 95 -5.40 -17.65 -7.79
CA THR A 95 -6.39 -17.66 -8.87
C THR A 95 -6.04 -16.65 -9.96
N LEU A 96 -5.63 -15.44 -9.56
CA LEU A 96 -5.23 -14.39 -10.48
C LEU A 96 -4.01 -14.80 -11.32
N SER A 97 -2.96 -15.36 -10.69
CA SER A 97 -1.78 -15.89 -11.38
C SER A 97 -2.18 -17.02 -12.37
N LYS A 98 -3.07 -17.92 -11.95
CA LYS A 98 -3.58 -18.99 -12.83
C LYS A 98 -4.34 -18.44 -14.03
N MET A 99 -5.24 -17.47 -13.84
CA MET A 99 -5.99 -16.84 -14.94
C MET A 99 -5.05 -16.15 -15.93
N ALA A 100 -3.96 -15.56 -15.45
CA ALA A 100 -2.93 -14.98 -16.31
C ALA A 100 -2.21 -16.04 -17.15
N LYS A 101 -1.81 -17.17 -16.55
CA LYS A 101 -1.21 -18.32 -17.24
C LYS A 101 -2.13 -18.89 -18.31
N ASP A 102 -3.42 -18.98 -18.00
CA ASP A 102 -4.46 -19.48 -18.90
C ASP A 102 -4.86 -18.42 -19.97
N LYS A 103 -4.26 -17.22 -19.95
CA LYS A 103 -4.57 -16.08 -20.83
C LYS A 103 -6.05 -15.69 -20.80
N ASN A 104 -6.70 -15.88 -19.65
CA ASN A 104 -8.08 -15.55 -19.39
C ASN A 104 -8.20 -14.18 -18.73
N ILE A 105 -8.39 -13.13 -19.53
CA ILE A 105 -8.44 -11.75 -19.03
C ILE A 105 -9.68 -11.48 -18.19
N ASP A 106 -10.84 -12.03 -18.53
CA ASP A 106 -12.08 -11.84 -17.79
C ASP A 106 -12.00 -12.54 -16.43
N GLY A 107 -11.43 -13.75 -16.37
CA GLY A 107 -11.14 -14.46 -15.13
C GLY A 107 -10.14 -13.71 -14.25
N ALA A 108 -9.11 -13.11 -14.84
CA ALA A 108 -8.15 -12.31 -14.13
C ALA A 108 -8.79 -11.04 -13.54
N ALA A 109 -9.65 -10.34 -14.30
CA ALA A 109 -10.38 -9.18 -13.82
C ALA A 109 -11.30 -9.53 -12.63
N LEU A 110 -12.03 -10.65 -12.71
CA LEU A 110 -12.88 -11.11 -11.62
C LEU A 110 -12.07 -11.46 -10.36
N ALA A 111 -10.96 -12.20 -10.52
CA ALA A 111 -10.06 -12.54 -9.42
C ALA A 111 -9.45 -11.29 -8.77
N TYR A 112 -9.16 -10.24 -9.56
CA TYR A 112 -8.68 -8.97 -9.06
C TYR A 112 -9.72 -8.24 -8.19
N VAL A 113 -10.98 -8.24 -8.59
CA VAL A 113 -12.07 -7.69 -7.77
C VAL A 113 -12.18 -8.43 -6.44
N GLN A 114 -12.13 -9.77 -6.46
CA GLN A 114 -12.16 -10.58 -5.24
C GLN A 114 -10.95 -10.28 -4.33
N LEU A 115 -9.76 -10.17 -4.89
CA LEU A 115 -8.55 -9.77 -4.18
C LEU A 115 -8.72 -8.40 -3.50
N THR A 116 -9.29 -7.43 -4.21
CA THR A 116 -9.55 -6.09 -3.67
C THR A 116 -10.53 -6.14 -2.49
N MET A 117 -11.59 -6.95 -2.59
CA MET A 117 -12.52 -7.14 -1.47
C MET A 117 -11.86 -7.78 -0.25
N ASN A 118 -10.89 -8.69 -0.44
CA ASN A 118 -10.10 -9.23 0.66
C ASN A 118 -9.25 -8.16 1.35
N CYS A 119 -8.67 -7.23 0.60
CA CYS A 119 -7.96 -6.09 1.19
C CYS A 119 -8.87 -5.29 2.12
N VAL A 120 -10.08 -4.94 1.64
CA VAL A 120 -11.07 -4.17 2.39
C VAL A 120 -11.51 -4.92 3.65
N ASN A 121 -11.86 -6.20 3.53
CA ASN A 121 -12.36 -7.00 4.65
C ASN A 121 -11.29 -7.21 5.74
N CYS A 122 -10.06 -7.53 5.34
CA CYS A 122 -8.95 -7.66 6.28
C CYS A 122 -8.67 -6.34 7.02
N HIS A 123 -8.67 -5.20 6.29
CA HIS A 123 -8.42 -3.90 6.89
C HIS A 123 -9.56 -3.47 7.85
N LYS A 124 -10.81 -3.78 7.54
CA LYS A 124 -11.94 -3.59 8.48
C LYS A 124 -11.71 -4.37 9.76
N TYR A 125 -11.44 -5.67 9.65
CA TYR A 125 -11.18 -6.54 10.81
C TYR A 125 -10.01 -6.02 11.67
N VAL A 126 -8.87 -5.67 11.06
CA VAL A 126 -7.72 -5.14 11.79
C VAL A 126 -8.05 -3.82 12.50
N SER A 127 -8.85 -2.97 11.88
CA SER A 127 -9.30 -1.71 12.49
C SER A 127 -10.18 -1.95 13.72
N GLU A 128 -11.16 -2.85 13.62
CA GLU A 128 -12.06 -3.20 14.72
C GLU A 128 -11.31 -3.78 15.93
N VAL A 129 -10.38 -4.72 15.68
CA VAL A 129 -9.55 -5.30 16.75
C VAL A 129 -8.64 -4.27 17.43
N ARG A 130 -8.17 -3.28 16.67
CA ARG A 130 -7.34 -2.20 17.24
C ARG A 130 -8.15 -1.26 18.12
N VAL A 131 -9.35 -0.90 17.69
CA VAL A 131 -10.25 -0.05 18.49
C VAL A 131 -10.62 -0.75 19.80
N ALA A 132 -11.05 -2.01 19.74
CA ALA A 132 -11.42 -2.79 20.94
C ALA A 132 -10.29 -2.87 21.97
N ARG A 133 -9.02 -2.86 21.56
CA ARG A 133 -7.87 -2.87 22.48
C ARG A 133 -7.54 -1.52 23.11
N LEU A 134 -8.11 -0.44 22.61
CA LEU A 134 -7.91 0.90 23.18
C LEU A 134 -9.00 1.23 24.20
N ASP A 135 -10.11 0.47 24.19
CA ASP A 135 -11.24 0.65 25.11
C ASP A 135 -11.13 -0.23 26.37
N ASP A 136 -10.13 -1.13 26.46
CA ASP A 136 -9.78 -1.94 27.62
C ASP A 136 -8.64 -1.28 28.43
#